data_efb26ca2c15df62d2d4b669c9c36aa0e
#
_entry.id   efb26ca2c15df62d2d4b669c9c36aa0e
#
_cell.length_a   1.000
_cell.length_b   1.000
_cell.length_c   1.000
_cell.angle_alpha   90.00
_cell.angle_beta   90.00
_cell.angle_gamma   90.00
#
_symmetry.space_group_name_H-M   'P 1'
#
loop_
_entity.id
_entity.type
_entity.pdbx_description
1 polymer ?
#
loop_
_entity_poly.entity_id
_entity_poly.type
_entity_poly.pdbx_seq_one_letter_code
_entity_poly.pdbx_strand_id
1 'polypeptide(L)'
;VQHALDESPRVLFDRGMDTPAAPFPERLTEGYRAFLDDRFDREKSRYEELADGQTPKIMLIGCCDSRVSPEIIFDARPGEMFVARNVANLVPPFSPDDTLHGTSAALEYAVQALRVEHIVVLGHGRCGGIRAFADDTQQPLSPGDFIGKWITLIGPAAQRSGGRGRNENFDDYVERLCLASIQQSLANLRTFPCVQILEGKGRLQLHGAYFAVATGVLMLLDPASGQFVPAVGEMPKKVQMIRCDEPG
;
A
#
# COMPACT_ATOMS: atom_id res chain seq x y z
N VAL A 1 -10.31 -48.11 -18.11
CA VAL A 1 -10.04 -48.22 -16.67
C VAL A 1 -10.25 -46.87 -16.06
N GLN A 2 -11.27 -46.81 -15.23
CA GLN A 2 -11.97 -45.61 -14.72
C GLN A 2 -11.52 -45.31 -13.29
N HIS A 3 -11.50 -44.03 -12.97
CA HIS A 3 -11.69 -43.38 -11.66
C HIS A 3 -10.64 -43.49 -10.56
N ALA A 4 -9.96 -42.41 -10.30
CA ALA A 4 -9.79 -41.88 -8.97
C ALA A 4 -9.79 -40.34 -9.09
N LEU A 5 -10.94 -39.75 -8.90
CA LEU A 5 -11.12 -38.31 -8.74
C LEU A 5 -11.49 -38.03 -7.29
N ASP A 6 -10.86 -37.01 -6.75
CA ASP A 6 -11.43 -36.09 -5.76
C ASP A 6 -11.55 -36.59 -4.31
N GLU A 7 -10.47 -36.47 -3.56
CA GLU A 7 -10.54 -36.25 -2.13
C GLU A 7 -9.82 -34.93 -1.76
N SER A 8 -10.48 -33.81 -2.07
CA SER A 8 -10.13 -32.54 -1.44
C SER A 8 -10.41 -32.63 0.07
N PRO A 9 -9.50 -32.21 0.95
CA PRO A 9 -9.74 -32.26 2.40
C PRO A 9 -10.91 -31.35 2.77
N ARG A 10 -12.02 -31.96 3.21
CA ARG A 10 -13.13 -31.21 3.81
C ARG A 10 -12.71 -30.75 5.20
N VAL A 11 -12.42 -29.46 5.33
CA VAL A 11 -12.26 -28.83 6.65
C VAL A 11 -13.62 -28.79 7.32
N LEU A 12 -13.86 -29.69 8.28
CA LEU A 12 -15.05 -29.67 9.14
C LEU A 12 -14.86 -28.57 10.19
N PHE A 13 -15.53 -27.42 9.98
CA PHE A 13 -15.73 -26.46 11.04
C PHE A 13 -16.87 -26.94 11.94
N ASP A 14 -16.57 -27.10 13.22
CA ASP A 14 -17.56 -27.43 14.26
C ASP A 14 -18.64 -26.34 14.31
N ARG A 15 -19.89 -26.75 14.13
CA ARG A 15 -21.04 -25.83 14.07
C ARG A 15 -21.55 -25.55 15.49
N GLY A 16 -20.97 -24.56 16.09
CA GLY A 16 -21.51 -23.99 17.32
C GLY A 16 -22.03 -22.57 17.12
N MET A 17 -23.06 -22.38 16.30
CA MET A 17 -24.07 -21.30 16.31
C MET A 17 -24.93 -21.40 15.05
N ASP A 18 -26.24 -21.60 15.21
CA ASP A 18 -27.24 -21.69 14.13
C ASP A 18 -27.57 -20.33 13.49
N THR A 19 -26.55 -19.57 13.10
CA THR A 19 -26.74 -18.43 12.20
C THR A 19 -26.54 -18.96 10.80
N PRO A 20 -27.55 -18.95 9.89
CA PRO A 20 -27.36 -19.37 8.51
C PRO A 20 -26.22 -18.55 7.90
N ALA A 21 -25.21 -19.24 7.38
CA ALA A 21 -24.09 -18.59 6.71
C ALA A 21 -24.61 -17.68 5.59
N ALA A 22 -24.26 -16.39 5.65
CA ALA A 22 -24.62 -15.46 4.60
C ALA A 22 -24.04 -15.98 3.25
N PRO A 23 -24.79 -15.89 2.15
CA PRO A 23 -24.29 -16.30 0.84
C PRO A 23 -23.08 -15.44 0.45
N PHE A 24 -22.12 -16.05 -0.28
CA PHE A 24 -21.00 -15.30 -0.82
C PHE A 24 -21.52 -14.16 -1.73
N PRO A 25 -20.90 -12.96 -1.69
CA PRO A 25 -21.40 -11.82 -2.45
C PRO A 25 -21.48 -12.10 -3.98
N GLU A 26 -22.68 -12.01 -4.54
CA GLU A 26 -22.96 -12.34 -5.93
C GLU A 26 -22.07 -11.56 -6.91
N ARG A 27 -21.86 -10.24 -6.64
CA ARG A 27 -20.96 -9.40 -7.45
C ARG A 27 -19.55 -9.97 -7.58
N LEU A 28 -19.02 -10.63 -6.55
CA LEU A 28 -17.69 -11.25 -6.60
C LEU A 28 -17.71 -12.55 -7.42
N THR A 29 -18.79 -13.33 -7.31
CA THR A 29 -18.98 -14.54 -8.12
C THR A 29 -19.11 -14.22 -9.62
N GLU A 30 -19.84 -13.17 -9.96
CA GLU A 30 -19.96 -12.67 -11.33
C GLU A 30 -18.60 -12.18 -11.87
N GLY A 31 -17.87 -11.40 -11.05
CA GLY A 31 -16.54 -10.94 -11.41
C GLY A 31 -15.56 -12.09 -11.64
N TYR A 32 -15.65 -13.14 -10.82
CA TYR A 32 -14.83 -14.34 -11.00
C TYR A 32 -15.16 -15.10 -12.28
N ARG A 33 -16.44 -15.22 -12.65
CA ARG A 33 -16.82 -15.80 -13.94
C ARG A 33 -16.23 -15.02 -15.11
N ALA A 34 -16.40 -13.69 -15.10
CA ALA A 34 -15.80 -12.83 -16.13
C ALA A 34 -14.28 -12.94 -16.19
N PHE A 35 -13.60 -13.09 -15.04
CA PHE A 35 -12.16 -13.34 -14.99
C PHE A 35 -11.79 -14.68 -15.66
N LEU A 36 -12.52 -15.74 -15.40
CA LEU A 36 -12.28 -17.05 -16.02
C LEU A 36 -12.49 -17.02 -17.53
N ASP A 37 -13.57 -16.37 -17.99
CA ASP A 37 -13.98 -16.36 -19.40
C ASP A 37 -13.08 -15.48 -20.29
N ASP A 38 -12.31 -14.56 -19.71
CA ASP A 38 -11.47 -13.62 -20.47
C ASP A 38 -10.01 -13.62 -19.98
N ARG A 39 -9.77 -13.04 -18.81
CA ARG A 39 -8.39 -12.77 -18.36
C ARG A 39 -7.60 -14.04 -18.06
N PHE A 40 -8.19 -14.99 -17.36
CA PHE A 40 -7.51 -16.23 -17.00
C PHE A 40 -7.17 -17.05 -18.23
N ASP A 41 -8.08 -17.13 -19.21
CA ASP A 41 -7.84 -17.86 -20.45
C ASP A 41 -6.66 -17.29 -21.24
N ARG A 42 -6.56 -15.95 -21.33
CA ARG A 42 -5.45 -15.26 -22.00
C ARG A 42 -4.12 -15.38 -21.25
N GLU A 43 -4.14 -15.44 -19.92
CA GLU A 43 -2.95 -15.45 -19.05
C GLU A 43 -2.68 -16.83 -18.46
N LYS A 44 -3.35 -17.89 -18.95
CA LYS A 44 -3.31 -19.24 -18.37
C LYS A 44 -1.89 -19.77 -18.20
N SER A 45 -1.06 -19.68 -19.24
CA SER A 45 0.34 -20.15 -19.18
C SER A 45 1.14 -19.44 -18.09
N ARG A 46 0.88 -18.14 -17.87
CA ARG A 46 1.51 -17.39 -16.80
C ARG A 46 1.07 -17.88 -15.41
N TYR A 47 -0.22 -18.18 -15.22
CA TYR A 47 -0.69 -18.75 -13.96
C TYR A 47 -0.14 -20.14 -13.70
N GLU A 48 0.03 -20.96 -14.75
CA GLU A 48 0.68 -22.28 -14.66
C GLU A 48 2.14 -22.15 -14.21
N GLU A 49 2.91 -21.22 -14.77
CA GLU A 49 4.28 -20.92 -14.35
C GLU A 49 4.33 -20.41 -12.89
N LEU A 50 3.41 -19.54 -12.49
CA LEU A 50 3.36 -18.96 -11.15
C LEU A 50 2.84 -19.94 -10.08
N ALA A 51 2.21 -21.04 -10.46
CA ALA A 51 1.78 -22.08 -9.52
C ALA A 51 2.96 -22.73 -8.79
N ASP A 52 4.12 -22.80 -9.42
CA ASP A 52 5.34 -23.35 -8.82
C ASP A 52 6.10 -22.34 -7.92
N GLY A 53 5.73 -21.06 -7.96
CA GLY A 53 6.34 -20.03 -7.11
C GLY A 53 6.27 -18.63 -7.71
N GLN A 54 6.79 -17.65 -6.95
CA GLN A 54 6.84 -16.25 -7.37
C GLN A 54 8.23 -15.65 -7.16
N THR A 55 8.64 -14.78 -8.06
CA THR A 55 9.93 -14.06 -8.00
C THR A 55 9.76 -12.59 -8.37
N PRO A 56 8.84 -11.85 -7.73
CA PRO A 56 8.63 -10.44 -8.02
C PRO A 56 9.89 -9.64 -7.71
N LYS A 57 10.20 -8.66 -8.54
CA LYS A 57 11.33 -7.74 -8.31
C LYS A 57 10.93 -6.51 -7.52
N ILE A 58 9.65 -6.26 -7.37
CA ILE A 58 9.08 -5.06 -6.76
C ILE A 58 8.21 -5.48 -5.58
N MET A 59 8.48 -4.89 -4.40
CA MET A 59 7.50 -4.80 -3.32
C MET A 59 6.81 -3.45 -3.41
N LEU A 60 5.47 -3.44 -3.30
CA LEU A 60 4.71 -2.21 -3.21
C LEU A 60 3.94 -2.17 -1.89
N ILE A 61 4.09 -1.07 -1.14
CA ILE A 61 3.34 -0.79 0.08
C ILE A 61 2.35 0.33 -0.23
N GLY A 62 1.06 -0.02 -0.30
CA GLY A 62 -0.01 0.90 -0.68
C GLY A 62 -1.10 1.03 0.38
N CYS A 63 -2.04 1.94 0.13
CA CYS A 63 -3.22 2.09 0.98
C CYS A 63 -4.28 1.02 0.70
N CYS A 64 -5.05 0.63 1.73
CA CYS A 64 -6.26 -0.21 1.60
C CYS A 64 -7.42 0.49 0.89
N ASP A 65 -7.30 1.78 0.57
CA ASP A 65 -8.34 2.56 -0.10
C ASP A 65 -8.76 1.91 -1.42
N SER A 66 -10.06 1.67 -1.57
CA SER A 66 -10.63 0.93 -2.72
C SER A 66 -10.46 1.64 -4.07
N ARG A 67 -10.12 2.92 -4.07
CA ARG A 67 -9.92 3.73 -5.29
C ARG A 67 -8.51 3.59 -5.87
N VAL A 68 -7.57 2.97 -5.14
CA VAL A 68 -6.15 2.94 -5.49
C VAL A 68 -5.60 1.50 -5.49
N SER A 69 -6.02 0.71 -6.46
CA SER A 69 -5.44 -0.62 -6.68
C SER A 69 -4.13 -0.47 -7.44
N PRO A 70 -2.98 -0.86 -6.85
CA PRO A 70 -1.69 -0.77 -7.53
C PRO A 70 -1.64 -1.54 -8.83
N GLU A 71 -2.27 -2.72 -8.87
CA GLU A 71 -2.29 -3.59 -10.05
C GLU A 71 -2.99 -2.91 -11.24
N ILE A 72 -4.03 -2.10 -10.95
CA ILE A 72 -4.74 -1.34 -11.99
C ILE A 72 -3.93 -0.10 -12.40
N ILE A 73 -3.36 0.64 -11.42
CA ILE A 73 -2.63 1.88 -11.70
C ILE A 73 -1.40 1.63 -12.57
N PHE A 74 -0.71 0.49 -12.34
CA PHE A 74 0.53 0.14 -13.04
C PHE A 74 0.32 -0.88 -14.17
N ASP A 75 -0.94 -1.25 -14.49
CA ASP A 75 -1.28 -2.30 -15.46
C ASP A 75 -0.44 -3.58 -15.25
N ALA A 76 -0.26 -3.94 -13.98
CA ALA A 76 0.61 -5.03 -13.59
C ALA A 76 -0.06 -6.39 -13.74
N ARG A 77 0.71 -7.33 -14.28
CA ARG A 77 0.26 -8.72 -14.43
C ARG A 77 0.55 -9.54 -13.17
N PRO A 78 -0.11 -10.68 -13.00
CA PRO A 78 0.16 -11.60 -11.89
C PRO A 78 1.64 -11.91 -11.76
N GLY A 79 2.16 -11.88 -10.52
CA GLY A 79 3.55 -12.18 -10.20
C GLY A 79 4.57 -11.05 -10.40
N GLU A 80 4.19 -9.89 -10.94
CA GLU A 80 5.12 -8.77 -11.17
C GLU A 80 5.43 -7.99 -9.90
N MET A 81 4.47 -7.88 -8.98
CA MET A 81 4.63 -7.16 -7.72
C MET A 81 4.22 -8.01 -6.52
N PHE A 82 4.93 -7.86 -5.42
CA PHE A 82 4.51 -8.30 -4.09
C PHE A 82 3.87 -7.13 -3.36
N VAL A 83 2.55 -7.17 -3.20
CA VAL A 83 1.78 -6.02 -2.72
C VAL A 83 1.35 -6.22 -1.27
N ALA A 84 1.75 -5.28 -0.39
CA ALA A 84 1.24 -5.14 0.96
C ALA A 84 0.36 -3.88 1.05
N ARG A 85 -0.83 -4.00 1.62
CA ARG A 85 -1.75 -2.87 1.78
C ARG A 85 -2.17 -2.70 3.23
N ASN A 86 -2.10 -1.46 3.71
CA ASN A 86 -2.56 -1.07 5.04
C ASN A 86 -3.22 0.31 5.01
N VAL A 87 -3.85 0.75 6.09
CA VAL A 87 -4.45 2.09 6.13
C VAL A 87 -3.35 3.14 6.04
N ALA A 88 -3.46 4.04 5.07
CA ALA A 88 -2.55 5.15 4.81
C ALA A 88 -1.12 4.76 4.36
N ASN A 89 -0.89 3.57 3.82
CA ASN A 89 0.42 3.11 3.29
C ASN A 89 1.60 3.34 4.25
N LEU A 90 1.37 3.17 5.54
CA LEU A 90 2.34 3.43 6.59
C LEU A 90 3.30 2.26 6.77
N VAL A 91 4.55 2.59 7.07
CA VAL A 91 5.57 1.63 7.50
C VAL A 91 5.98 2.01 8.92
N PRO A 92 5.79 1.15 9.94
CA PRO A 92 6.33 1.38 11.26
C PRO A 92 7.87 1.29 11.22
N PRO A 93 8.59 1.97 12.14
CA PRO A 93 10.02 1.78 12.27
C PRO A 93 10.34 0.35 12.75
N PHE A 94 11.58 -0.10 12.54
CA PHE A 94 12.05 -1.38 13.06
C PHE A 94 11.98 -1.37 14.60
N SER A 95 11.10 -2.18 15.14
CA SER A 95 10.90 -2.32 16.58
C SER A 95 10.51 -3.77 16.87
N PRO A 96 11.49 -4.70 16.95
CA PRO A 96 11.21 -6.10 17.23
C PRO A 96 10.73 -6.24 18.68
N ASP A 97 9.56 -6.84 18.84
CA ASP A 97 8.97 -7.21 20.11
C ASP A 97 8.12 -8.48 19.95
N ASP A 98 7.45 -8.91 20.98
CA ASP A 98 6.63 -10.13 20.99
C ASP A 98 5.22 -9.93 20.37
N THR A 99 4.95 -8.77 19.74
CA THR A 99 3.65 -8.50 19.11
C THR A 99 3.64 -8.82 17.61
N LEU A 100 2.45 -8.83 17.01
CA LEU A 100 2.28 -9.20 15.60
C LEU A 100 2.36 -7.96 14.70
N HIS A 101 3.36 -7.94 13.82
CA HIS A 101 3.67 -6.83 12.92
C HIS A 101 3.48 -7.21 11.45
N GLY A 102 2.26 -7.16 10.93
CA GLY A 102 1.93 -7.63 9.58
C GLY A 102 2.72 -6.93 8.47
N THR A 103 2.89 -5.60 8.54
CA THR A 103 3.67 -4.85 7.53
C THR A 103 5.16 -5.19 7.59
N SER A 104 5.73 -5.33 8.80
CA SER A 104 7.14 -5.71 8.98
C SER A 104 7.40 -7.15 8.52
N ALA A 105 6.48 -8.07 8.78
CA ALA A 105 6.58 -9.45 8.31
C ALA A 105 6.52 -9.54 6.76
N ALA A 106 5.63 -8.78 6.12
CA ALA A 106 5.58 -8.68 4.67
C ALA A 106 6.89 -8.11 4.08
N LEU A 107 7.44 -7.07 4.72
CA LEU A 107 8.73 -6.48 4.33
C LEU A 107 9.88 -7.48 4.45
N GLU A 108 9.97 -8.16 5.58
CA GLU A 108 11.01 -9.19 5.81
C GLU A 108 10.93 -10.29 4.76
N TYR A 109 9.73 -10.81 4.49
CA TYR A 109 9.52 -11.84 3.49
C TYR A 109 9.91 -11.37 2.08
N ALA A 110 9.51 -10.16 1.69
CA ALA A 110 9.85 -9.58 0.40
C ALA A 110 11.37 -9.42 0.22
N VAL A 111 12.06 -8.91 1.24
CA VAL A 111 13.50 -8.60 1.18
C VAL A 111 14.35 -9.86 1.33
N GLN A 112 14.04 -10.74 2.29
CA GLN A 112 14.88 -11.89 2.65
C GLN A 112 14.56 -13.14 1.84
N ALA A 113 13.26 -13.43 1.62
CA ALA A 113 12.84 -14.63 0.91
C ALA A 113 12.71 -14.39 -0.60
N LEU A 114 11.92 -13.38 -1.00
CA LEU A 114 11.69 -13.07 -2.42
C LEU A 114 12.83 -12.29 -3.07
N ARG A 115 13.66 -11.60 -2.27
CA ARG A 115 14.83 -10.84 -2.74
C ARG A 115 14.44 -9.77 -3.77
N VAL A 116 13.41 -8.99 -3.45
CA VAL A 116 12.99 -7.85 -4.28
C VAL A 116 14.13 -6.86 -4.45
N GLU A 117 14.17 -6.16 -5.58
CA GLU A 117 15.20 -5.18 -5.94
C GLU A 117 14.69 -3.74 -5.70
N HIS A 118 13.37 -3.58 -5.62
CA HIS A 118 12.72 -2.28 -5.42
C HIS A 118 11.63 -2.36 -4.35
N ILE A 119 11.53 -1.33 -3.50
CA ILE A 119 10.38 -1.12 -2.62
C ILE A 119 9.77 0.23 -2.97
N VAL A 120 8.47 0.23 -3.29
CA VAL A 120 7.69 1.44 -3.60
C VAL A 120 6.70 1.70 -2.47
N VAL A 121 6.74 2.89 -1.88
CA VAL A 121 5.66 3.38 -1.01
C VAL A 121 4.74 4.24 -1.85
N LEU A 122 3.52 3.74 -2.10
CA LEU A 122 2.50 4.41 -2.90
C LEU A 122 1.45 5.05 -2.00
N GLY A 123 1.53 6.37 -1.83
CA GLY A 123 0.48 7.18 -1.21
C GLY A 123 -0.53 7.69 -2.25
N HIS A 124 -1.58 8.34 -1.76
CA HIS A 124 -2.60 8.88 -2.66
C HIS A 124 -3.32 10.08 -2.07
N GLY A 125 -3.92 10.87 -2.95
CA GLY A 125 -4.72 12.03 -2.58
C GLY A 125 -5.98 11.67 -1.81
N ARG A 126 -6.38 12.56 -0.92
CA ARG A 126 -7.60 12.45 -0.10
C ARG A 126 -7.65 11.14 0.69
N CYS A 127 -6.52 10.70 1.24
CA CYS A 127 -6.45 9.49 2.05
C CYS A 127 -7.25 9.64 3.34
N GLY A 128 -8.20 8.72 3.57
CA GLY A 128 -9.05 8.74 4.75
C GLY A 128 -8.27 8.58 6.06
N GLY A 129 -7.23 7.75 6.09
CA GLY A 129 -6.40 7.55 7.27
C GLY A 129 -5.56 8.78 7.62
N ILE A 130 -5.00 9.49 6.61
CA ILE A 130 -4.28 10.75 6.81
C ILE A 130 -5.25 11.84 7.29
N ARG A 131 -6.45 11.91 6.70
CA ARG A 131 -7.49 12.84 7.11
C ARG A 131 -7.93 12.62 8.56
N ALA A 132 -8.12 11.36 8.97
CA ALA A 132 -8.47 10.99 10.33
C ALA A 132 -7.41 11.43 11.35
N PHE A 133 -6.12 11.30 11.01
CA PHE A 133 -5.03 11.81 11.85
C PHE A 133 -5.03 13.34 11.94
N ALA A 134 -5.32 14.03 10.84
CA ALA A 134 -5.30 15.49 10.75
C ALA A 134 -6.50 16.15 11.44
N ASP A 135 -7.56 15.40 11.76
CA ASP A 135 -8.79 15.88 12.37
C ASP A 135 -8.72 15.71 13.90
N ASP A 136 -8.46 16.81 14.61
CA ASP A 136 -8.37 16.83 16.08
C ASP A 136 -9.69 16.48 16.79
N THR A 137 -10.81 16.40 16.05
CA THR A 137 -12.14 16.05 16.59
C THR A 137 -12.45 14.56 16.46
N GLN A 138 -11.59 13.79 15.82
CA GLN A 138 -11.79 12.36 15.59
C GLN A 138 -11.90 11.58 16.91
N GLN A 139 -13.00 10.86 17.07
CA GLN A 139 -13.19 9.95 18.20
C GLN A 139 -12.77 8.53 17.84
N PRO A 140 -12.34 7.72 18.82
CA PRO A 140 -12.07 6.29 18.60
C PRO A 140 -13.27 5.57 17.98
N LEU A 141 -13.04 4.78 16.93
CA LEU A 141 -14.10 3.99 16.28
C LEU A 141 -14.57 2.80 17.12
N SER A 142 -13.75 2.38 18.08
CA SER A 142 -14.05 1.25 18.97
C SER A 142 -13.26 1.41 20.28
N PRO A 143 -13.63 0.69 21.35
CA PRO A 143 -12.86 0.70 22.61
C PRO A 143 -11.39 0.25 22.46
N GLY A 144 -11.07 -0.55 21.41
CA GLY A 144 -9.69 -1.00 21.13
C GLY A 144 -8.82 0.05 20.47
N ASP A 145 -9.45 1.03 19.83
CA ASP A 145 -8.80 2.12 19.09
C ASP A 145 -7.64 1.67 18.20
N PHE A 146 -7.86 0.62 17.44
CA PHE A 146 -6.84 0.08 16.55
C PHE A 146 -6.37 1.10 15.51
N ILE A 147 -7.31 1.83 14.91
CA ILE A 147 -6.98 2.83 13.89
C ILE A 147 -6.31 4.06 14.50
N GLY A 148 -6.78 4.58 15.64
CA GLY A 148 -6.14 5.71 16.31
C GLY A 148 -4.69 5.41 16.66
N LYS A 149 -4.40 4.23 17.24
CA LYS A 149 -3.03 3.78 17.51
C LYS A 149 -2.18 3.66 16.24
N TRP A 150 -2.75 3.11 15.17
CA TRP A 150 -2.05 2.92 13.90
C TRP A 150 -1.64 4.23 13.26
N ILE A 151 -2.55 5.20 13.17
CA ILE A 151 -2.29 6.49 12.52
C ILE A 151 -1.35 7.39 13.30
N THR A 152 -1.01 7.09 14.57
CA THR A 152 0.06 7.82 15.31
C THR A 152 1.40 7.78 14.59
N LEU A 153 1.63 6.78 13.72
CA LEU A 153 2.81 6.70 12.84
C LEU A 153 2.97 7.91 11.90
N ILE A 154 1.91 8.69 11.69
CA ILE A 154 1.94 9.92 10.90
C ILE A 154 2.55 11.09 11.68
N GLY A 155 2.55 11.03 13.01
CA GLY A 155 2.99 12.11 13.90
C GLY A 155 4.35 12.72 13.54
N PRO A 156 5.41 11.94 13.32
CA PRO A 156 6.71 12.48 12.90
C PRO A 156 6.67 13.22 11.56
N ALA A 157 5.84 12.78 10.60
CA ALA A 157 5.64 13.49 9.33
C ALA A 157 4.96 14.85 9.55
N ALA A 158 3.91 14.89 10.37
CA ALA A 158 3.20 16.12 10.71
C ALA A 158 4.12 17.13 11.43
N GLN A 159 4.94 16.67 12.37
CA GLN A 159 5.91 17.53 13.06
C GLN A 159 6.92 18.15 12.09
N ARG A 160 7.53 17.36 11.21
CA ARG A 160 8.50 17.86 10.22
C ARG A 160 7.88 18.80 9.20
N SER A 161 6.62 18.59 8.83
CA SER A 161 5.91 19.48 7.91
C SER A 161 5.38 20.77 8.59
N GLY A 162 5.66 21.01 9.88
CA GLY A 162 5.26 22.20 10.61
C GLY A 162 3.81 22.24 11.06
N GLY A 163 3.08 21.09 11.00
CA GLY A 163 1.67 21.04 11.32
C GLY A 163 0.79 21.79 10.31
N ARG A 164 -0.46 22.09 10.68
CA ARG A 164 -1.38 22.88 9.83
C ARG A 164 -1.10 24.38 10.02
N GLY A 165 -0.85 25.07 8.90
CA GLY A 165 -0.67 26.51 8.89
C GLY A 165 -1.94 27.26 9.34
N ARG A 166 -1.78 28.43 9.98
CA ARG A 166 -2.90 29.22 10.56
C ARG A 166 -4.02 29.52 9.56
N ASN A 167 -3.69 29.75 8.29
CA ASN A 167 -4.63 30.06 7.21
C ASN A 167 -4.68 28.97 6.14
N GLU A 168 -4.07 27.81 6.38
CA GLU A 168 -4.03 26.71 5.43
C GLU A 168 -5.39 26.02 5.38
N ASN A 169 -5.90 25.77 4.17
CA ASN A 169 -7.10 24.97 3.97
C ASN A 169 -6.85 23.56 4.52
N PHE A 170 -7.87 22.95 5.13
CA PHE A 170 -7.72 21.61 5.72
C PHE A 170 -7.39 20.54 4.67
N ASP A 171 -7.99 20.59 3.49
CA ASP A 171 -7.71 19.62 2.43
C ASP A 171 -6.29 19.79 1.88
N ASP A 172 -5.77 21.02 1.77
CA ASP A 172 -4.39 21.30 1.37
C ASP A 172 -3.38 20.76 2.40
N TYR A 173 -3.68 20.94 3.70
CA TYR A 173 -2.88 20.32 4.77
C TYR A 173 -2.86 18.81 4.67
N VAL A 174 -4.02 18.17 4.46
CA VAL A 174 -4.13 16.71 4.29
C VAL A 174 -3.30 16.23 3.10
N GLU A 175 -3.37 16.93 1.96
CA GLU A 175 -2.57 16.58 0.77
C GLU A 175 -1.07 16.69 1.04
N ARG A 176 -0.62 17.78 1.65
CA ARG A 176 0.78 17.96 2.04
C ARG A 176 1.23 16.88 3.04
N LEU A 177 0.38 16.51 3.97
CA LEU A 177 0.65 15.45 4.93
C LEU A 177 0.70 14.06 4.28
N CYS A 178 -0.08 13.80 3.23
CA CYS A 178 0.04 12.58 2.42
C CYS A 178 1.45 12.44 1.84
N LEU A 179 1.99 13.51 1.23
CA LEU A 179 3.35 13.51 0.68
C LEU A 179 4.42 13.31 1.77
N ALA A 180 4.31 14.05 2.87
CA ALA A 180 5.23 13.94 4.01
C ALA A 180 5.20 12.54 4.66
N SER A 181 4.04 11.88 4.68
CA SER A 181 3.87 10.52 5.21
C SER A 181 4.56 9.46 4.35
N ILE A 182 4.60 9.63 3.02
CA ILE A 182 5.39 8.77 2.12
C ILE A 182 6.88 8.87 2.49
N GLN A 183 7.41 10.08 2.63
CA GLN A 183 8.80 10.30 3.01
C GLN A 183 9.11 9.71 4.39
N GLN A 184 8.16 9.81 5.35
CA GLN A 184 8.31 9.17 6.66
C GLN A 184 8.36 7.65 6.55
N SER A 185 7.49 7.04 5.76
CA SER A 185 7.49 5.59 5.53
C SER A 185 8.82 5.12 4.92
N LEU A 186 9.39 5.87 3.97
CA LEU A 186 10.73 5.60 3.43
C LEU A 186 11.84 5.72 4.49
N ALA A 187 11.76 6.72 5.37
CA ALA A 187 12.70 6.85 6.48
C ALA A 187 12.58 5.67 7.45
N ASN A 188 11.36 5.22 7.74
CA ASN A 188 11.12 4.06 8.59
C ASN A 188 11.61 2.75 7.95
N LEU A 189 11.47 2.56 6.64
CA LEU A 189 12.07 1.41 5.92
C LEU A 189 13.58 1.34 6.16
N ARG A 190 14.28 2.49 6.18
CA ARG A 190 15.73 2.55 6.44
C ARG A 190 16.12 2.23 7.87
N THR A 191 15.18 2.07 8.80
CA THR A 191 15.49 1.58 10.15
C THR A 191 15.65 0.06 10.19
N PHE A 192 15.20 -0.68 9.18
CA PHE A 192 15.34 -2.13 9.09
C PHE A 192 16.76 -2.51 8.66
N PRO A 193 17.50 -3.34 9.45
CA PRO A 193 18.88 -3.69 9.12
C PRO A 193 19.07 -4.33 7.76
N CYS A 194 18.13 -5.19 7.33
CA CYS A 194 18.19 -5.83 6.02
C CYS A 194 18.05 -4.82 4.87
N VAL A 195 17.20 -3.81 5.03
CA VAL A 195 17.03 -2.72 4.05
C VAL A 195 18.29 -1.89 3.97
N GLN A 196 18.83 -1.41 5.12
CA GLN A 196 20.08 -0.63 5.17
C GLN A 196 21.24 -1.33 4.46
N ILE A 197 21.43 -2.62 4.76
CA ILE A 197 22.54 -3.39 4.19
C ILE A 197 22.40 -3.52 2.66
N LEU A 198 21.19 -3.79 2.17
CA LEU A 198 20.98 -4.00 0.73
C LEU A 198 20.94 -2.69 -0.05
N GLU A 199 20.37 -1.61 0.51
CA GLU A 199 20.42 -0.26 -0.07
C GLU A 199 21.88 0.22 -0.17
N GLY A 200 22.67 0.07 0.91
CA GLY A 200 24.09 0.42 0.93
C GLY A 200 24.96 -0.38 -0.04
N LYS A 201 24.52 -1.57 -0.45
CA LYS A 201 25.18 -2.40 -1.48
C LYS A 201 24.63 -2.15 -2.90
N GLY A 202 23.71 -1.22 -3.08
CA GLY A 202 23.05 -0.97 -4.37
C GLY A 202 22.18 -2.11 -4.89
N ARG A 203 21.76 -3.04 -4.00
CA ARG A 203 20.95 -4.21 -4.35
C ARG A 203 19.46 -4.04 -4.07
N LEU A 204 19.09 -2.97 -3.38
CA LEU A 204 17.73 -2.59 -3.06
C LEU A 204 17.61 -1.07 -3.25
N GLN A 205 16.52 -0.64 -3.88
CA GLN A 205 16.19 0.77 -4.07
C GLN A 205 14.83 1.08 -3.47
N LEU A 206 14.74 2.25 -2.80
CA LEU A 206 13.51 2.72 -2.18
C LEU A 206 12.91 3.86 -3.00
N HIS A 207 11.61 3.81 -3.27
CA HIS A 207 10.90 4.79 -4.08
C HIS A 207 9.66 5.30 -3.36
N GLY A 208 9.41 6.60 -3.45
CA GLY A 208 8.15 7.22 -3.06
C GLY A 208 7.33 7.55 -4.29
N ALA A 209 6.03 7.23 -4.24
CA ALA A 209 5.09 7.58 -5.29
C ALA A 209 3.79 8.10 -4.67
N TYR A 210 3.14 9.02 -5.36
CA TYR A 210 1.86 9.60 -4.96
C TYR A 210 0.89 9.62 -6.14
N PHE A 211 -0.29 9.07 -5.94
CA PHE A 211 -1.34 9.02 -6.96
C PHE A 211 -2.47 10.01 -6.64
N ALA A 212 -2.65 11.00 -7.49
CA ALA A 212 -3.73 11.99 -7.39
C ALA A 212 -5.03 11.39 -7.91
N VAL A 213 -5.88 10.87 -7.02
CA VAL A 213 -7.12 10.14 -7.37
C VAL A 213 -8.05 10.92 -8.29
N ALA A 214 -8.13 12.26 -8.12
CA ALA A 214 -9.04 13.10 -8.89
C ALA A 214 -8.59 13.33 -10.34
N THR A 215 -7.29 13.18 -10.64
CA THR A 215 -6.70 13.53 -11.93
C THR A 215 -6.01 12.37 -12.63
N GLY A 216 -5.76 11.26 -11.90
CA GLY A 216 -4.99 10.12 -12.40
C GLY A 216 -3.48 10.40 -12.52
N VAL A 217 -3.00 11.55 -12.05
CA VAL A 217 -1.58 11.90 -12.12
C VAL A 217 -0.80 11.10 -11.10
N LEU A 218 0.26 10.44 -11.56
CA LEU A 218 1.27 9.81 -10.73
C LEU A 218 2.46 10.76 -10.57
N MET A 219 2.85 10.98 -9.31
CA MET A 219 4.03 11.77 -8.94
C MET A 219 5.07 10.83 -8.31
N LEU A 220 6.34 11.02 -8.64
CA LEU A 220 7.46 10.28 -8.08
C LEU A 220 8.32 11.20 -7.20
N LEU A 221 8.75 10.69 -6.06
CA LEU A 221 9.71 11.39 -5.21
C LEU A 221 11.08 11.38 -5.90
N ASP A 222 11.56 12.55 -6.32
CA ASP A 222 12.93 12.71 -6.79
C ASP A 222 13.90 12.68 -5.60
N PRO A 223 14.81 11.69 -5.55
CA PRO A 223 15.74 11.56 -4.43
C PRO A 223 16.76 12.71 -4.33
N ALA A 224 17.01 13.42 -5.42
CA ALA A 224 17.99 14.50 -5.44
C ALA A 224 17.43 15.80 -4.83
N SER A 225 16.19 16.14 -5.17
CA SER A 225 15.53 17.36 -4.69
C SER A 225 14.62 17.14 -3.48
N GLY A 226 14.21 15.88 -3.22
CA GLY A 226 13.19 15.56 -2.21
C GLY A 226 11.78 16.00 -2.60
N GLN A 227 11.57 16.43 -3.83
CA GLN A 227 10.29 16.91 -4.34
C GLN A 227 9.56 15.81 -5.13
N PHE A 228 8.23 15.90 -5.16
CA PHE A 228 7.43 15.03 -6.01
C PHE A 228 7.28 15.64 -7.41
N VAL A 229 7.70 14.89 -8.44
CA VAL A 229 7.64 15.29 -9.84
C VAL A 229 6.73 14.33 -10.64
N PRO A 230 6.08 14.78 -11.74
CA PRO A 230 5.25 13.89 -12.55
C PRO A 230 6.04 12.72 -13.11
N ALA A 231 5.45 11.52 -13.05
CA ALA A 231 6.08 10.28 -13.56
C ALA A 231 6.23 10.30 -15.09
N VAL A 232 5.27 10.89 -15.81
CA VAL A 232 5.23 10.95 -17.28
C VAL A 232 4.67 12.30 -17.75
N GLY A 233 5.33 12.89 -18.75
CA GLY A 233 4.84 14.06 -19.48
C GLY A 233 4.71 15.36 -18.65
N GLU A 234 4.17 16.40 -19.30
CA GLU A 234 3.76 17.64 -18.63
C GLU A 234 2.45 17.40 -17.87
N MET A 235 2.33 17.99 -16.68
CA MET A 235 1.10 17.93 -15.93
C MET A 235 -0.09 18.54 -16.72
N PRO A 236 -1.28 17.92 -16.65
CA PRO A 236 -2.48 18.56 -17.17
C PRO A 236 -2.61 19.95 -16.55
N LYS A 237 -2.86 20.99 -17.37
CA LYS A 237 -2.92 22.42 -16.97
C LYS A 237 -3.88 22.73 -15.80
N LYS A 238 -4.71 21.78 -15.38
CA LYS A 238 -5.65 21.89 -14.26
C LYS A 238 -5.11 21.44 -12.89
N VAL A 239 -3.92 20.84 -12.84
CA VAL A 239 -3.31 20.41 -11.58
C VAL A 239 -2.35 21.50 -11.12
N GLN A 240 -2.86 22.51 -10.42
CA GLN A 240 -2.03 23.43 -9.66
C GLN A 240 -1.37 22.63 -8.51
N MET A 241 -0.05 22.49 -8.58
CA MET A 241 0.72 21.86 -7.51
C MET A 241 0.60 22.68 -6.23
N ILE A 242 0.29 22.00 -5.14
CA ILE A 242 0.59 22.50 -3.81
C ILE A 242 2.13 22.50 -3.73
N ARG A 243 2.74 23.66 -3.93
CA ARG A 243 4.18 23.82 -3.71
C ARG A 243 4.43 23.67 -2.22
N CYS A 244 5.34 22.76 -1.86
CA CYS A 244 6.02 22.81 -0.57
C CYS A 244 6.98 24.01 -0.61
N ASP A 245 6.44 25.23 -0.54
CA ASP A 245 7.27 26.42 -0.40
C ASP A 245 7.85 26.44 1.01
N GLU A 246 9.13 26.78 1.11
CA GLU A 246 9.88 26.89 2.37
C GLU A 246 9.15 27.79 3.38
N PRO A 247 9.25 27.48 4.70
CA PRO A 247 8.73 28.38 5.72
C PRO A 247 9.55 29.66 5.71
N GLY A 248 8.89 30.77 5.37
CA GLY A 248 9.39 32.12 5.56
C GLY A 248 9.32 32.54 7.03
#